data_89666c4d486de7c7182c4533d6f81c86
#
_entry.id   89666c4d486de7c7182c4533d6f81c86
#
_cell.length_a   1.000
_cell.length_b   1.000
_cell.length_c   1.000
_cell.angle_alpha   90.00
_cell.angle_beta   90.00
_cell.angle_gamma   90.00
#
_symmetry.space_group_name_H-M   'P 1'
#
loop_
_entity.id
_entity.type
_entity.pdbx_description
1 polymer ?
#
loop_
_entity_poly.entity_id
_entity_poly.type
_entity_poly.pdbx_seq_one_letter_code
_entity_poly.pdbx_strand_id
1 'polypeptide(L)'
;MKTIRFGIIGGGMMGKEFASAAARWCHLTSVSAKPEIVALCDTNVAIHGWYRDNFPSIRTYTEDYQALLNDESIDAIYCAVPHHLHETLYIDIIKSGKHLLAEKPFGIDRSASEKILACIEAHPDVFVRCTSEFPFYPAMQAMIRDMKNCGENTFLHADIGFLHSSDINPDKPINWKRQKPFCGEYGCMGDLGMHILHVPLKLGWTFESVYAQLSDVVAKRKNTQGEWVDCDTFENADLHCMTTWQGQTFPTRLKTYRIAPGHNNSWYFELNGIYGSFRFSTANPNQYEKMAYQAGGAQIWQTVPVGYLPAYPTISGGIMEFGFTDAVLQMWASFIDELVTGSVTGFQCVTPQEAMIQHQIFTAALLSHQNQSVEKIQ
;
A
#
# COMPACT_ATOMS: atom_id res chain seq x y z
N MET A 1 19.04 1.43 -22.60
CA MET A 1 18.26 1.51 -21.38
C MET A 1 18.77 0.43 -20.43
N LYS A 2 19.04 0.78 -19.18
CA LYS A 2 19.47 -0.20 -18.15
C LYS A 2 18.37 -1.23 -17.90
N THR A 3 18.74 -2.49 -17.68
CA THR A 3 17.78 -3.54 -17.27
C THR A 3 18.02 -3.88 -15.81
N ILE A 4 16.95 -3.95 -15.02
CA ILE A 4 16.97 -4.44 -13.63
C ILE A 4 16.32 -5.82 -13.63
N ARG A 5 17.08 -6.83 -13.22
CA ARG A 5 16.63 -8.22 -13.22
C ARG A 5 15.97 -8.55 -11.88
N PHE A 6 14.70 -8.94 -11.96
CA PHE A 6 13.88 -9.24 -10.80
C PHE A 6 13.67 -10.74 -10.60
N GLY A 7 13.80 -11.18 -9.35
CA GLY A 7 13.18 -12.40 -8.85
C GLY A 7 11.85 -12.08 -8.18
N ILE A 8 10.86 -12.96 -8.33
CA ILE A 8 9.57 -12.88 -7.61
C ILE A 8 9.55 -13.99 -6.56
N ILE A 9 9.29 -13.63 -5.29
CA ILE A 9 8.99 -14.56 -4.21
C ILE A 9 7.52 -14.39 -3.85
N GLY A 10 6.69 -15.40 -4.14
CA GLY A 10 5.24 -15.33 -4.05
C GLY A 10 4.56 -14.94 -5.37
N GLY A 11 4.26 -15.97 -6.18
CA GLY A 11 3.65 -15.83 -7.51
C GLY A 11 2.12 -15.77 -7.51
N GLY A 12 1.48 -15.50 -6.38
CA GLY A 12 0.03 -15.36 -6.23
C GLY A 12 -0.54 -14.16 -6.99
N MET A 13 -1.68 -13.64 -6.52
CA MET A 13 -2.38 -12.53 -7.19
C MET A 13 -1.47 -11.31 -7.36
N MET A 14 -0.81 -10.84 -6.28
CA MET A 14 0.06 -9.65 -6.36
C MET A 14 1.32 -9.91 -7.17
N GLY A 15 1.91 -11.13 -7.10
CA GLY A 15 3.01 -11.52 -7.98
C GLY A 15 2.64 -11.46 -9.46
N LYS A 16 1.41 -11.86 -9.81
CA LYS A 16 0.88 -11.74 -11.20
C LYS A 16 0.63 -10.29 -11.61
N GLU A 17 0.09 -9.46 -10.72
CA GLU A 17 -0.09 -8.02 -11.00
C GLU A 17 1.26 -7.32 -11.25
N PHE A 18 2.26 -7.62 -10.44
CA PHE A 18 3.62 -7.14 -10.64
C PHE A 18 4.21 -7.62 -11.98
N ALA A 19 4.08 -8.89 -12.29
CA ALA A 19 4.55 -9.46 -13.56
C ALA A 19 3.82 -8.85 -14.76
N SER A 20 2.51 -8.65 -14.65
CA SER A 20 1.69 -7.98 -15.67
C SER A 20 2.13 -6.55 -15.92
N ALA A 21 2.50 -5.81 -14.86
CA ALA A 21 3.06 -4.48 -15.00
C ALA A 21 4.41 -4.50 -15.75
N ALA A 22 5.28 -5.50 -15.49
CA ALA A 22 6.52 -5.68 -16.25
C ALA A 22 6.25 -5.94 -17.74
N ALA A 23 5.30 -6.79 -18.07
CA ALA A 23 4.93 -7.07 -19.46
C ALA A 23 4.41 -5.82 -20.19
N ARG A 24 3.76 -4.91 -19.45
CA ARG A 24 3.24 -3.63 -19.94
C ARG A 24 4.25 -2.48 -19.89
N TRP A 25 5.52 -2.74 -19.58
CA TRP A 25 6.54 -1.69 -19.46
C TRP A 25 6.73 -0.87 -20.75
N CYS A 26 6.51 -1.49 -21.89
CA CYS A 26 6.50 -0.80 -23.18
C CYS A 26 5.40 0.27 -23.34
N HIS A 27 4.42 0.29 -22.43
CA HIS A 27 3.40 1.33 -22.37
C HIS A 27 3.97 2.67 -21.89
N LEU A 28 5.04 2.66 -21.10
CA LEU A 28 5.73 3.85 -20.63
C LEU A 28 6.66 4.41 -21.71
N THR A 29 6.60 5.72 -21.93
CA THR A 29 7.38 6.40 -23.00
C THR A 29 8.67 7.07 -22.51
N SER A 30 8.80 7.28 -21.20
CA SER A 30 9.98 7.88 -20.58
C SER A 30 10.26 7.23 -19.25
N VAL A 31 11.30 6.39 -19.22
CA VAL A 31 11.74 5.65 -18.03
C VAL A 31 13.26 5.52 -18.02
N SER A 32 13.88 5.50 -16.82
CA SER A 32 15.32 5.39 -16.62
C SER A 32 15.86 3.97 -16.88
N ALA A 33 15.07 2.96 -16.59
CA ALA A 33 15.40 1.55 -16.77
C ALA A 33 14.15 0.71 -17.05
N LYS A 34 14.34 -0.56 -17.39
CA LYS A 34 13.25 -1.54 -17.56
C LYS A 34 13.46 -2.75 -16.64
N PRO A 35 12.36 -3.34 -16.12
CA PRO A 35 12.41 -4.58 -15.42
C PRO A 35 12.52 -5.77 -16.39
N GLU A 36 13.18 -6.83 -15.94
CA GLU A 36 13.12 -8.14 -16.55
C GLU A 36 12.93 -9.18 -15.44
N ILE A 37 11.84 -9.95 -15.49
CA ILE A 37 11.61 -11.01 -14.51
C ILE A 37 12.38 -12.23 -14.97
N VAL A 38 13.35 -12.69 -14.15
CA VAL A 38 14.28 -13.78 -14.51
C VAL A 38 14.09 -15.03 -13.65
N ALA A 39 13.43 -14.92 -12.50
CA ALA A 39 13.21 -16.03 -11.58
C ALA A 39 11.88 -15.91 -10.84
N LEU A 40 11.29 -17.07 -10.53
CA LEU A 40 10.07 -17.20 -9.72
C LEU A 40 10.26 -18.26 -8.65
N CYS A 41 9.96 -17.89 -7.41
CA CYS A 41 9.83 -18.81 -6.29
C CYS A 41 8.39 -18.80 -5.77
N ASP A 42 7.76 -19.96 -5.73
CA ASP A 42 6.48 -20.20 -5.07
C ASP A 42 6.35 -21.66 -4.66
N THR A 43 5.92 -21.92 -3.43
CA THR A 43 5.69 -23.27 -2.90
C THR A 43 4.52 -23.99 -3.58
N ASN A 44 3.62 -23.23 -4.23
CA ASN A 44 2.56 -23.80 -5.05
C ASN A 44 3.01 -23.88 -6.51
N VAL A 45 3.57 -25.01 -6.90
CA VAL A 45 4.07 -25.26 -8.28
C VAL A 45 3.00 -25.10 -9.38
N ALA A 46 1.71 -25.22 -9.03
CA ALA A 46 0.62 -25.01 -10.01
C ALA A 46 0.59 -23.55 -10.54
N ILE A 47 1.15 -22.61 -9.81
CA ILE A 47 1.26 -21.21 -10.21
C ILE A 47 2.27 -21.03 -11.34
N HIS A 48 3.32 -21.86 -11.41
CA HIS A 48 4.42 -21.73 -12.37
C HIS A 48 3.96 -21.78 -13.83
N GLY A 49 2.89 -22.53 -14.13
CA GLY A 49 2.37 -22.67 -15.50
C GLY A 49 2.04 -21.32 -16.14
N TRP A 50 1.26 -20.48 -15.43
CA TRP A 50 0.91 -19.16 -15.93
C TRP A 50 2.14 -18.28 -16.24
N TYR A 51 3.18 -18.35 -15.41
CA TYR A 51 4.42 -17.58 -15.65
C TYR A 51 5.21 -18.13 -16.83
N ARG A 52 5.28 -19.46 -17.01
CA ARG A 52 5.94 -20.07 -18.18
C ARG A 52 5.30 -19.66 -19.50
N ASP A 53 3.98 -19.58 -19.51
CA ASP A 53 3.22 -19.23 -20.71
C ASP A 53 3.38 -17.76 -21.11
N ASN A 54 3.64 -16.86 -20.14
CA ASN A 54 3.63 -15.42 -20.36
C ASN A 54 5.01 -14.74 -20.26
N PHE A 55 6.01 -15.35 -19.60
CA PHE A 55 7.32 -14.76 -19.32
C PHE A 55 8.49 -15.66 -19.74
N PRO A 56 8.86 -15.67 -21.03
CA PRO A 56 9.97 -16.49 -21.53
C PRO A 56 11.35 -16.05 -20.96
N SER A 57 11.44 -14.89 -20.32
CA SER A 57 12.65 -14.42 -19.64
C SER A 57 12.93 -15.14 -18.32
N ILE A 58 11.93 -15.81 -17.72
CA ILE A 58 12.12 -16.57 -16.48
C ILE A 58 12.86 -17.85 -16.77
N ARG A 59 14.04 -17.99 -16.18
CA ARG A 59 14.94 -19.16 -16.35
C ARG A 59 14.87 -20.11 -15.16
N THR A 60 14.54 -19.57 -13.96
CA THR A 60 14.51 -20.32 -12.71
C THR A 60 13.09 -20.35 -12.15
N TYR A 61 12.59 -21.57 -11.91
CA TYR A 61 11.34 -21.86 -11.22
C TYR A 61 11.65 -22.78 -10.04
N THR A 62 11.34 -22.36 -8.82
CA THR A 62 11.74 -23.08 -7.61
C THR A 62 10.70 -22.91 -6.49
N GLU A 63 10.74 -23.83 -5.52
CA GLU A 63 10.02 -23.72 -4.25
C GLU A 63 10.93 -23.16 -3.13
N ASP A 64 12.25 -23.12 -3.37
CA ASP A 64 13.26 -22.62 -2.43
C ASP A 64 13.70 -21.20 -2.81
N TYR A 65 13.31 -20.22 -1.99
CA TYR A 65 13.68 -18.82 -2.23
C TYR A 65 15.19 -18.56 -2.11
N GLN A 66 15.94 -19.40 -1.37
CA GLN A 66 17.39 -19.27 -1.25
C GLN A 66 18.09 -19.43 -2.61
N ALA A 67 17.49 -20.18 -3.52
CA ALA A 67 18.02 -20.29 -4.89
C ALA A 67 18.02 -18.92 -5.61
N LEU A 68 17.01 -18.07 -5.35
CA LEU A 68 16.97 -16.72 -5.91
C LEU A 68 17.97 -15.79 -5.22
N LEU A 69 18.15 -15.93 -3.90
CA LEU A 69 19.08 -15.10 -3.14
C LEU A 69 20.54 -15.38 -3.51
N ASN A 70 20.87 -16.60 -3.85
CA ASN A 70 22.21 -17.03 -4.27
C ASN A 70 22.50 -16.79 -5.77
N ASP A 71 21.50 -16.38 -6.57
CA ASP A 71 21.67 -16.08 -8.00
C ASP A 71 22.22 -14.67 -8.20
N GLU A 72 23.51 -14.53 -8.51
CA GLU A 72 24.18 -13.25 -8.78
C GLU A 72 23.59 -12.49 -9.97
N SER A 73 22.83 -13.17 -10.84
CA SER A 73 22.18 -12.51 -11.97
C SER A 73 20.94 -11.72 -11.60
N ILE A 74 20.43 -11.82 -10.36
CA ILE A 74 19.26 -11.10 -9.87
C ILE A 74 19.69 -9.81 -9.14
N ASP A 75 19.19 -8.68 -9.57
CA ASP A 75 19.49 -7.37 -8.99
C ASP A 75 18.52 -7.01 -7.84
N ALA A 76 17.24 -7.39 -7.97
CA ALA A 76 16.20 -7.03 -7.02
C ALA A 76 15.18 -8.16 -6.85
N ILE A 77 14.51 -8.17 -5.69
CA ILE A 77 13.41 -9.09 -5.39
C ILE A 77 12.12 -8.29 -5.19
N TYR A 78 11.04 -8.77 -5.81
CA TYR A 78 9.67 -8.46 -5.39
C TYR A 78 9.15 -9.59 -4.51
N CYS A 79 8.75 -9.27 -3.27
CA CYS A 79 8.32 -10.27 -2.30
C CYS A 79 6.86 -10.07 -1.90
N ALA A 80 5.98 -11.02 -2.29
CA ALA A 80 4.52 -10.97 -2.15
C ALA A 80 3.98 -12.26 -1.50
N VAL A 81 4.33 -12.46 -0.26
CA VAL A 81 3.98 -13.64 0.54
C VAL A 81 3.01 -13.28 1.69
N PRO A 82 2.41 -14.25 2.41
CA PRO A 82 1.65 -13.99 3.62
C PRO A 82 2.48 -13.27 4.70
N HIS A 83 1.82 -12.41 5.51
CA HIS A 83 2.46 -11.45 6.41
C HIS A 83 3.44 -12.08 7.43
N HIS A 84 3.16 -13.29 7.93
CA HIS A 84 4.02 -13.97 8.90
C HIS A 84 5.41 -14.35 8.36
N LEU A 85 5.57 -14.35 7.04
CA LEU A 85 6.86 -14.64 6.38
C LEU A 85 7.69 -13.37 6.13
N HIS A 86 7.12 -12.17 6.28
CA HIS A 86 7.78 -10.92 5.89
C HIS A 86 9.07 -10.68 6.67
N GLU A 87 9.08 -10.88 8.00
CA GLU A 87 10.30 -10.66 8.81
C GLU A 87 11.48 -11.47 8.27
N THR A 88 11.31 -12.78 8.18
CA THR A 88 12.39 -13.69 7.77
C THR A 88 12.84 -13.41 6.34
N LEU A 89 11.89 -13.35 5.42
CA LEU A 89 12.22 -13.20 3.99
C LEU A 89 12.84 -11.84 3.67
N TYR A 90 12.31 -10.76 4.25
CA TYR A 90 12.87 -9.42 4.00
C TYR A 90 14.30 -9.30 4.55
N ILE A 91 14.54 -9.81 5.76
CA ILE A 91 15.88 -9.84 6.35
C ILE A 91 16.84 -10.67 5.51
N ASP A 92 16.45 -11.85 5.03
CA ASP A 92 17.30 -12.70 4.20
C ASP A 92 17.59 -12.07 2.83
N ILE A 93 16.59 -11.44 2.20
CA ILE A 93 16.78 -10.70 0.94
C ILE A 93 17.77 -9.54 1.14
N ILE A 94 17.61 -8.74 2.20
CA ILE A 94 18.50 -7.62 2.49
C ILE A 94 19.94 -8.12 2.73
N LYS A 95 20.11 -9.16 3.53
CA LYS A 95 21.43 -9.77 3.81
C LYS A 95 22.09 -10.35 2.57
N SER A 96 21.34 -10.79 1.57
CA SER A 96 21.89 -11.27 0.30
C SER A 96 22.40 -10.14 -0.60
N GLY A 97 22.20 -8.86 -0.22
CA GLY A 97 22.61 -7.69 -0.99
C GLY A 97 21.66 -7.33 -2.14
N LYS A 98 20.51 -8.01 -2.26
CA LYS A 98 19.53 -7.70 -3.31
C LYS A 98 18.58 -6.59 -2.87
N HIS A 99 18.27 -5.69 -3.79
CA HIS A 99 17.26 -4.66 -3.56
C HIS A 99 15.87 -5.27 -3.35
N LEU A 100 15.01 -4.62 -2.58
CA LEU A 100 13.71 -5.18 -2.19
C LEU A 100 12.57 -4.21 -2.46
N LEU A 101 11.61 -4.63 -3.28
CA LEU A 101 10.25 -4.08 -3.27
C LEU A 101 9.37 -5.04 -2.46
N ALA A 102 9.03 -4.62 -1.24
CA ALA A 102 8.31 -5.40 -0.25
C ALA A 102 6.81 -5.19 -0.34
N GLU A 103 6.01 -6.25 -0.19
CA GLU A 103 4.57 -6.09 0.02
C GLU A 103 4.24 -5.59 1.44
N LYS A 104 3.12 -4.92 1.52
CA LYS A 104 2.56 -4.45 2.79
C LYS A 104 1.84 -5.61 3.54
N PRO A 105 1.74 -5.55 4.89
CA PRO A 105 2.43 -4.64 5.79
C PRO A 105 3.93 -4.91 5.82
N PHE A 106 4.72 -3.91 6.18
CA PHE A 106 6.17 -4.06 6.24
C PHE A 106 6.62 -4.77 7.54
N GLY A 107 6.52 -6.10 7.55
CA GLY A 107 6.53 -6.95 8.74
C GLY A 107 5.11 -7.25 9.23
N ILE A 108 4.94 -8.33 9.99
CA ILE A 108 3.63 -8.74 10.52
C ILE A 108 3.14 -7.82 11.66
N ASP A 109 4.09 -7.26 12.41
CA ASP A 109 3.88 -6.39 13.57
C ASP A 109 5.03 -5.40 13.75
N ARG A 110 4.96 -4.59 14.82
CA ARG A 110 5.98 -3.60 15.15
C ARG A 110 7.36 -4.23 15.38
N SER A 111 7.42 -5.33 16.13
CA SER A 111 8.69 -6.01 16.43
C SER A 111 9.39 -6.53 15.17
N ALA A 112 8.63 -7.12 14.26
CA ALA A 112 9.13 -7.55 12.96
C ALA A 112 9.66 -6.36 12.13
N SER A 113 8.93 -5.24 12.10
CA SER A 113 9.36 -4.04 11.39
C SER A 113 10.63 -3.43 11.99
N GLU A 114 10.78 -3.40 13.33
CA GLU A 114 12.00 -2.95 14.02
C GLU A 114 13.22 -3.78 13.62
N LYS A 115 13.09 -5.10 13.55
CA LYS A 115 14.19 -6.00 13.15
C LYS A 115 14.56 -5.82 11.66
N ILE A 116 13.57 -5.63 10.80
CA ILE A 116 13.79 -5.35 9.38
C ILE A 116 14.54 -4.03 9.21
N LEU A 117 14.12 -2.96 9.93
CA LEU A 117 14.80 -1.66 9.94
C LEU A 117 16.25 -1.78 10.38
N ALA A 118 16.52 -2.45 11.50
CA ALA A 118 17.88 -2.68 11.96
C ALA A 118 18.75 -3.42 10.92
N CYS A 119 18.14 -4.38 10.18
CA CYS A 119 18.83 -5.05 9.11
C CYS A 119 19.14 -4.11 7.92
N ILE A 120 18.22 -3.20 7.56
CA ILE A 120 18.46 -2.19 6.52
C ILE A 120 19.58 -1.24 6.91
N GLU A 121 19.61 -0.77 8.16
CA GLU A 121 20.67 0.10 8.67
C GLU A 121 22.06 -0.56 8.60
N ALA A 122 22.12 -1.88 8.81
CA ALA A 122 23.34 -2.66 8.67
C ALA A 122 23.76 -2.92 7.20
N HIS A 123 22.88 -2.67 6.24
CA HIS A 123 23.10 -2.93 4.80
C HIS A 123 22.71 -1.70 3.96
N PRO A 124 23.41 -0.57 4.08
CA PRO A 124 23.02 0.72 3.49
C PRO A 124 23.03 0.74 1.96
N ASP A 125 23.73 -0.22 1.32
CA ASP A 125 23.77 -0.36 -0.14
C ASP A 125 22.53 -1.05 -0.72
N VAL A 126 21.66 -1.60 0.14
CA VAL A 126 20.43 -2.25 -0.27
C VAL A 126 19.28 -1.28 -0.28
N PHE A 127 18.70 -1.06 -1.46
CA PHE A 127 17.54 -0.20 -1.61
C PHE A 127 16.25 -0.96 -1.31
N VAL A 128 15.45 -0.43 -0.37
CA VAL A 128 14.22 -1.06 0.11
C VAL A 128 13.05 -0.07 0.07
N ARG A 129 11.93 -0.50 -0.51
CA ARG A 129 10.65 0.22 -0.48
C ARG A 129 9.50 -0.74 -0.25
N CYS A 130 8.37 -0.20 0.24
CA CYS A 130 7.14 -0.95 0.42
C CYS A 130 6.07 -0.47 -0.56
N THR A 131 5.20 -1.40 -1.00
CA THR A 131 4.14 -1.13 -1.97
C THR A 131 2.97 -0.38 -1.35
N SER A 132 2.42 0.58 -2.11
CA SER A 132 1.09 1.18 -1.90
C SER A 132 0.73 2.00 -3.13
N GLU A 133 -0.20 1.55 -3.96
CA GLU A 133 -0.47 2.05 -5.32
C GLU A 133 -1.45 3.22 -5.41
N PHE A 134 -2.34 3.42 -4.43
CA PHE A 134 -3.42 4.43 -4.53
C PHE A 134 -2.93 5.87 -4.73
N PRO A 135 -1.82 6.33 -4.14
CA PRO A 135 -1.31 7.68 -4.40
C PRO A 135 -0.85 7.90 -5.85
N PHE A 136 -0.72 6.86 -6.64
CA PHE A 136 -0.26 6.95 -8.03
C PHE A 136 -1.39 7.26 -9.03
N TYR A 137 -2.64 7.37 -8.59
CA TYR A 137 -3.71 7.91 -9.43
C TYR A 137 -3.44 9.38 -9.78
N PRO A 138 -3.56 9.78 -11.07
CA PRO A 138 -3.27 11.14 -11.51
C PRO A 138 -4.05 12.21 -10.76
N ALA A 139 -5.34 11.97 -10.48
CA ALA A 139 -6.20 12.90 -9.75
C ALA A 139 -5.76 13.05 -8.28
N MET A 140 -5.33 11.95 -7.63
CA MET A 140 -4.78 12.03 -6.29
C MET A 140 -3.50 12.85 -6.25
N GLN A 141 -2.59 12.66 -7.20
CA GLN A 141 -1.37 13.46 -7.29
C GLN A 141 -1.65 14.93 -7.58
N ALA A 142 -2.65 15.23 -8.42
CA ALA A 142 -3.08 16.61 -8.66
C ALA A 142 -3.65 17.24 -7.38
N MET A 143 -4.50 16.52 -6.65
CA MET A 143 -5.03 16.96 -5.36
C MET A 143 -3.92 17.21 -4.33
N ILE A 144 -2.92 16.33 -4.23
CA ILE A 144 -1.76 16.52 -3.34
C ILE A 144 -1.01 17.81 -3.68
N ARG A 145 -0.82 18.14 -4.96
CA ARG A 145 -0.21 19.41 -5.36
C ARG A 145 -1.05 20.61 -4.92
N ASP A 146 -2.36 20.56 -5.12
CA ASP A 146 -3.26 21.63 -4.70
C ASP A 146 -3.28 21.78 -3.17
N MET A 147 -3.32 20.68 -2.42
CA MET A 147 -3.24 20.69 -0.96
C MET A 147 -1.95 21.35 -0.44
N LYS A 148 -0.81 21.04 -1.06
CA LYS A 148 0.49 21.66 -0.69
C LYS A 148 0.53 23.16 -1.00
N ASN A 149 -0.22 23.62 -1.99
CA ASN A 149 -0.22 24.98 -2.51
C ASN A 149 -1.45 25.81 -2.08
N CYS A 150 -2.30 25.30 -1.18
CA CYS A 150 -3.52 26.00 -0.79
C CYS A 150 -3.30 27.26 0.05
N GLY A 151 -2.03 27.64 0.33
CA GLY A 151 -1.68 28.82 1.12
C GLY A 151 -2.03 28.66 2.60
N GLU A 152 -2.29 29.78 3.27
CA GLU A 152 -2.77 29.74 4.65
C GLU A 152 -4.17 29.11 4.71
N ASN A 153 -4.29 28.02 5.42
CA ASN A 153 -5.54 27.30 5.65
C ASN A 153 -5.66 26.95 7.12
N THR A 154 -6.90 26.80 7.60
CA THR A 154 -7.17 26.25 8.92
C THR A 154 -7.84 24.90 8.73
N PHE A 155 -7.07 23.83 8.96
CA PHE A 155 -7.57 22.47 8.84
C PHE A 155 -8.50 22.12 10.00
N LEU A 156 -9.63 21.51 9.67
CA LEU A 156 -10.69 21.19 10.62
C LEU A 156 -10.73 19.70 10.95
N HIS A 157 -10.64 18.85 9.94
CA HIS A 157 -10.59 17.40 10.09
C HIS A 157 -10.19 16.72 8.77
N ALA A 158 -9.77 15.46 8.89
CA ALA A 158 -9.61 14.57 7.75
C ALA A 158 -10.39 13.26 7.94
N ASP A 159 -10.84 12.65 6.84
CA ASP A 159 -11.42 11.30 6.80
C ASP A 159 -10.77 10.52 5.66
N ILE A 160 -10.12 9.41 6.01
CA ILE A 160 -9.36 8.60 5.06
C ILE A 160 -9.77 7.14 5.25
N GLY A 161 -10.10 6.46 4.16
CA GLY A 161 -10.57 5.10 4.29
C GLY A 161 -10.23 4.20 3.13
N PHE A 162 -10.13 2.90 3.46
CA PHE A 162 -10.05 1.83 2.49
C PHE A 162 -11.06 0.74 2.87
N LEU A 163 -12.08 0.60 2.03
CA LEU A 163 -13.30 -0.15 2.30
C LEU A 163 -13.45 -1.27 1.28
N HIS A 164 -13.58 -2.49 1.78
CA HIS A 164 -13.80 -3.70 1.00
C HIS A 164 -15.10 -4.41 1.36
N SER A 165 -15.60 -5.23 0.41
CA SER A 165 -16.64 -6.22 0.67
C SER A 165 -16.12 -7.67 0.48
N SER A 166 -14.81 -7.86 0.54
CA SER A 166 -14.17 -9.15 0.24
C SER A 166 -14.57 -10.28 1.19
N ASP A 167 -14.96 -9.92 2.42
CA ASP A 167 -15.35 -10.88 3.47
C ASP A 167 -16.82 -10.78 3.88
N ILE A 168 -17.66 -10.06 3.09
CA ILE A 168 -19.08 -9.86 3.36
C ILE A 168 -19.89 -11.18 3.31
N ASN A 169 -19.51 -12.14 2.47
CA ASN A 169 -20.16 -13.43 2.39
C ASN A 169 -19.77 -14.28 3.61
N PRO A 170 -20.70 -14.62 4.54
CA PRO A 170 -20.39 -15.43 5.72
C PRO A 170 -20.02 -16.87 5.37
N ASP A 171 -20.47 -17.39 4.21
CA ASP A 171 -20.18 -18.75 3.75
C ASP A 171 -18.82 -18.87 3.05
N LYS A 172 -18.12 -17.76 2.81
CA LYS A 172 -16.77 -17.77 2.26
C LYS A 172 -15.85 -18.57 3.17
N PRO A 173 -15.09 -19.55 2.64
CA PRO A 173 -14.13 -20.30 3.45
C PRO A 173 -13.12 -19.40 4.14
N ILE A 174 -12.65 -19.84 5.32
CA ILE A 174 -11.59 -19.11 6.03
C ILE A 174 -10.34 -19.03 5.16
N ASN A 175 -9.68 -17.88 5.18
CA ASN A 175 -8.37 -17.69 4.57
C ASN A 175 -7.38 -17.22 5.63
N TRP A 176 -6.09 -17.17 5.27
CA TRP A 176 -5.03 -16.83 6.19
C TRP A 176 -5.16 -15.42 6.81
N LYS A 177 -5.85 -14.49 6.13
CA LYS A 177 -6.09 -13.13 6.62
C LYS A 177 -7.07 -13.07 7.80
N ARG A 178 -7.80 -14.17 8.05
CA ARG A 178 -8.73 -14.32 9.18
C ARG A 178 -8.12 -15.06 10.36
N GLN A 179 -6.81 -15.32 10.32
CA GLN A 179 -6.08 -16.09 11.30
C GLN A 179 -4.87 -15.29 11.79
N LYS A 180 -4.86 -14.94 13.07
CA LYS A 180 -3.82 -14.10 13.70
C LYS A 180 -2.38 -14.61 13.49
N PRO A 181 -2.09 -15.92 13.54
CA PRO A 181 -0.74 -16.42 13.29
C PRO A 181 -0.19 -16.09 11.90
N PHE A 182 -1.04 -15.85 10.91
CA PHE A 182 -0.66 -15.59 9.53
C PHE A 182 -0.81 -14.13 9.11
N CYS A 183 -1.85 -13.45 9.62
CA CYS A 183 -2.18 -12.05 9.27
C CYS A 183 -1.58 -11.04 10.25
N GLY A 184 -1.28 -11.47 11.48
CA GLY A 184 -0.87 -10.59 12.57
C GLY A 184 -2.07 -10.08 13.39
N GLU A 185 -1.75 -9.44 14.50
CA GLU A 185 -2.73 -8.95 15.47
C GLU A 185 -3.51 -7.71 15.00
N TYR A 186 -2.97 -6.97 14.03
CA TYR A 186 -3.63 -5.78 13.50
C TYR A 186 -4.83 -6.10 12.59
N GLY A 187 -4.97 -7.33 12.10
CA GLY A 187 -6.08 -7.76 11.25
C GLY A 187 -6.25 -6.87 10.01
N CYS A 188 -7.43 -6.25 9.86
CA CYS A 188 -7.70 -5.36 8.72
C CYS A 188 -6.81 -4.11 8.68
N MET A 189 -6.38 -3.60 9.84
CA MET A 189 -5.44 -2.45 9.87
C MET A 189 -4.10 -2.81 9.23
N GLY A 190 -3.54 -4.00 9.52
CA GLY A 190 -2.30 -4.47 8.90
C GLY A 190 -2.43 -4.64 7.39
N ASP A 191 -3.54 -5.23 6.93
CA ASP A 191 -3.74 -5.49 5.50
C ASP A 191 -4.06 -4.23 4.67
N LEU A 192 -4.80 -3.28 5.22
CA LEU A 192 -5.34 -2.12 4.49
C LEU A 192 -4.71 -0.78 4.89
N GLY A 193 -4.11 -0.71 6.07
CA GLY A 193 -3.72 0.55 6.68
C GLY A 193 -2.57 1.27 6.00
N MET A 194 -1.62 0.56 5.37
CA MET A 194 -0.55 1.20 4.62
C MET A 194 -1.11 2.09 3.51
N HIS A 195 -2.16 1.64 2.85
CA HIS A 195 -2.78 2.39 1.77
C HIS A 195 -3.41 3.72 2.23
N ILE A 196 -3.99 3.77 3.45
CA ILE A 196 -4.59 4.99 3.98
C ILE A 196 -3.58 5.94 4.62
N LEU A 197 -2.42 5.44 5.05
CA LEU A 197 -1.38 6.24 5.71
C LEU A 197 -0.31 6.76 4.76
N HIS A 198 -0.14 6.18 3.58
CA HIS A 198 0.93 6.53 2.65
C HIS A 198 0.92 8.04 2.28
N VAL A 199 -0.24 8.59 1.91
CA VAL A 199 -0.35 10.03 1.58
C VAL A 199 -0.06 10.93 2.78
N PRO A 200 -0.71 10.75 3.95
CA PRO A 200 -0.42 11.55 5.12
C PRO A 200 1.07 11.54 5.51
N LEU A 201 1.69 10.35 5.57
CA LEU A 201 3.09 10.22 5.96
C LEU A 201 4.04 10.91 4.95
N LYS A 202 3.80 10.78 3.64
CA LYS A 202 4.55 11.50 2.61
C LYS A 202 4.36 13.02 2.65
N LEU A 203 3.23 13.48 3.17
CA LEU A 203 2.99 14.91 3.42
C LEU A 203 3.63 15.41 4.71
N GLY A 204 4.21 14.53 5.51
CA GLY A 204 4.83 14.86 6.80
C GLY A 204 3.82 15.03 7.94
N TRP A 205 2.66 14.35 7.86
CA TRP A 205 1.72 14.33 8.97
C TRP A 205 2.31 13.53 10.13
N THR A 206 2.11 14.04 11.34
CA THR A 206 2.43 13.34 12.58
C THR A 206 1.16 12.98 13.32
N PHE A 207 1.10 11.76 13.86
CA PHE A 207 -0.05 11.26 14.60
C PHE A 207 0.32 11.22 16.08
N GLU A 208 -0.42 11.94 16.92
CA GLU A 208 -0.09 12.15 18.34
C GLU A 208 -0.77 11.14 19.25
N SER A 209 -2.05 10.86 18.96
CA SER A 209 -2.87 9.96 19.76
C SER A 209 -3.96 9.31 18.94
N VAL A 210 -4.51 8.21 19.45
CA VAL A 210 -5.58 7.46 18.81
C VAL A 210 -6.61 6.95 19.83
N TYR A 211 -7.90 7.05 19.48
CA TYR A 211 -8.98 6.26 20.05
C TYR A 211 -9.50 5.31 18.97
N ALA A 212 -9.54 4.02 19.27
CA ALA A 212 -9.87 3.00 18.26
C ALA A 212 -11.04 2.12 18.67
N GLN A 213 -11.89 1.79 17.68
CA GLN A 213 -12.92 0.76 17.79
C GLN A 213 -12.68 -0.29 16.70
N LEU A 214 -12.43 -1.52 17.13
CA LEU A 214 -12.21 -2.65 16.24
C LEU A 214 -13.40 -3.61 16.34
N SER A 215 -13.82 -4.16 15.22
CA SER A 215 -14.99 -5.03 15.15
C SER A 215 -14.64 -6.39 14.55
N ASP A 216 -15.16 -7.43 15.18
CA ASP A 216 -15.19 -8.80 14.68
C ASP A 216 -16.63 -9.14 14.31
N VAL A 217 -16.95 -9.19 13.02
CA VAL A 217 -18.32 -9.33 12.50
C VAL A 217 -18.67 -10.79 12.24
N VAL A 218 -17.71 -11.56 11.70
CA VAL A 218 -17.87 -12.98 11.38
C VAL A 218 -16.89 -13.80 12.20
N ALA A 219 -17.34 -14.24 13.38
CA ALA A 219 -16.49 -14.92 14.35
C ALA A 219 -16.00 -16.32 13.90
N LYS A 220 -16.71 -16.99 12.99
CA LYS A 220 -16.35 -18.34 12.52
C LYS A 220 -16.59 -18.49 11.02
N ARG A 221 -15.70 -19.27 10.37
CA ARG A 221 -15.83 -19.67 8.97
C ARG A 221 -15.48 -21.14 8.80
N LYS A 222 -15.99 -21.77 7.74
CA LYS A 222 -15.59 -23.15 7.41
C LYS A 222 -14.19 -23.14 6.76
N ASN A 223 -13.37 -24.14 7.12
CA ASN A 223 -12.16 -24.45 6.40
C ASN A 223 -12.45 -25.24 5.11
N THR A 224 -11.43 -25.64 4.38
CA THR A 224 -11.55 -26.43 3.14
C THR A 224 -12.10 -27.85 3.38
N GLN A 225 -12.05 -28.34 4.61
CA GLN A 225 -12.61 -29.63 5.03
C GLN A 225 -14.08 -29.52 5.48
N GLY A 226 -14.63 -28.29 5.53
CA GLY A 226 -16.00 -28.02 5.96
C GLY A 226 -16.18 -27.87 7.48
N GLU A 227 -15.09 -27.83 8.25
CA GLU A 227 -15.09 -27.67 9.70
C GLU A 227 -15.13 -26.19 10.07
N TRP A 228 -15.88 -25.85 11.14
CA TRP A 228 -15.92 -24.49 11.65
C TRP A 228 -14.63 -24.13 12.41
N VAL A 229 -13.99 -23.05 11.99
CA VAL A 229 -12.76 -22.51 12.59
C VAL A 229 -13.01 -21.06 13.03
N ASP A 230 -12.45 -20.69 14.17
CA ASP A 230 -12.55 -19.31 14.68
C ASP A 230 -11.78 -18.33 13.78
N CYS A 231 -12.39 -17.18 13.52
CA CYS A 231 -11.74 -16.02 12.95
C CYS A 231 -11.28 -15.15 14.13
N ASP A 232 -9.98 -14.95 14.26
CA ASP A 232 -9.38 -14.27 15.42
C ASP A 232 -8.70 -12.93 15.04
N THR A 233 -9.01 -12.39 13.86
CA THR A 233 -8.56 -11.08 13.39
C THR A 233 -9.73 -10.13 13.18
N PHE A 234 -9.55 -8.87 13.51
CA PHE A 234 -10.55 -7.83 13.27
C PHE A 234 -10.80 -7.61 11.76
N GLU A 235 -12.05 -7.39 11.39
CA GLU A 235 -12.51 -7.14 10.02
C GLU A 235 -12.67 -5.67 9.71
N ASN A 236 -13.10 -4.89 10.69
CA ASN A 236 -13.31 -3.46 10.54
C ASN A 236 -12.63 -2.70 11.68
N ALA A 237 -12.03 -1.57 11.36
CA ALA A 237 -11.39 -0.69 12.32
C ALA A 237 -11.73 0.77 12.01
N ASP A 238 -12.19 1.47 13.03
CA ASP A 238 -12.36 2.93 13.08
C ASP A 238 -11.34 3.50 14.06
N LEU A 239 -10.49 4.41 13.58
CA LEU A 239 -9.49 5.09 14.38
C LEU A 239 -9.76 6.60 14.34
N HIS A 240 -9.85 7.21 15.51
CA HIS A 240 -9.94 8.65 15.68
C HIS A 240 -8.62 9.15 16.24
N CYS A 241 -7.83 9.79 15.38
CA CYS A 241 -6.49 10.28 15.70
C CYS A 241 -6.48 11.80 15.88
N MET A 242 -5.56 12.30 16.73
CA MET A 242 -5.12 13.68 16.67
C MET A 242 -3.87 13.74 15.79
N THR A 243 -3.89 14.61 14.81
CA THR A 243 -2.86 14.68 13.75
C THR A 243 -2.36 16.10 13.61
N THR A 244 -1.05 16.27 13.43
CA THR A 244 -0.45 17.58 13.16
C THR A 244 0.14 17.63 11.76
N TRP A 245 -0.18 18.69 11.01
CA TRP A 245 0.40 19.03 9.70
C TRP A 245 0.49 20.53 9.53
N GLN A 246 1.61 21.01 8.98
CA GLN A 246 1.90 22.46 8.79
C GLN A 246 1.68 23.29 10.08
N GLY A 247 2.06 22.70 11.22
CA GLY A 247 1.94 23.38 12.54
C GLY A 247 0.51 23.44 13.10
N GLN A 248 -0.46 22.79 12.47
CA GLN A 248 -1.84 22.74 12.92
C GLN A 248 -2.22 21.34 13.35
N THR A 249 -2.91 21.23 14.48
CA THR A 249 -3.42 19.96 15.02
C THR A 249 -4.93 19.87 14.76
N PHE A 250 -5.37 18.75 14.18
CA PHE A 250 -6.77 18.49 13.84
C PHE A 250 -7.11 17.01 13.96
N PRO A 251 -8.39 16.67 14.20
CA PRO A 251 -8.84 15.28 14.23
C PRO A 251 -8.78 14.64 12.84
N THR A 252 -8.30 13.39 12.81
CA THR A 252 -8.27 12.55 11.60
C THR A 252 -8.95 11.24 11.88
N ARG A 253 -9.90 10.86 11.04
CA ARG A 253 -10.53 9.55 11.07
C ARG A 253 -9.89 8.64 10.02
N LEU A 254 -9.47 7.44 10.46
CA LEU A 254 -8.93 6.40 9.59
C LEU A 254 -9.85 5.18 9.62
N LYS A 255 -10.21 4.64 8.46
CA LYS A 255 -11.08 3.45 8.34
C LYS A 255 -10.43 2.37 7.50
N THR A 256 -10.40 1.15 8.04
CA THR A 256 -9.98 -0.04 7.30
C THR A 256 -11.05 -1.12 7.45
N TYR A 257 -11.85 -1.36 6.42
CA TYR A 257 -12.98 -2.27 6.48
C TYR A 257 -12.86 -3.38 5.43
N ARG A 258 -13.00 -4.63 5.87
CA ARG A 258 -13.15 -5.81 5.01
C ARG A 258 -14.61 -6.18 4.77
N ILE A 259 -15.50 -5.69 5.63
CA ILE A 259 -16.94 -5.86 5.52
C ILE A 259 -17.57 -4.46 5.46
N ALA A 260 -17.74 -3.96 4.23
CA ALA A 260 -18.31 -2.66 3.95
C ALA A 260 -19.33 -2.78 2.79
N PRO A 261 -20.60 -3.07 3.07
CA PRO A 261 -21.63 -3.22 2.04
C PRO A 261 -21.66 -2.00 1.11
N GLY A 262 -21.70 -2.27 -0.21
CA GLY A 262 -21.67 -1.22 -1.24
C GLY A 262 -20.26 -0.75 -1.66
N HIS A 263 -19.19 -1.27 -1.04
CA HIS A 263 -17.81 -0.92 -1.34
C HIS A 263 -17.00 -2.15 -1.78
N ASN A 264 -16.73 -2.30 -3.06
CA ASN A 264 -15.92 -3.43 -3.54
C ASN A 264 -14.42 -3.23 -3.28
N ASN A 265 -13.92 -2.02 -3.55
CA ASN A 265 -12.50 -1.64 -3.39
C ASN A 265 -12.42 -0.11 -3.39
N SER A 266 -13.01 0.53 -2.38
CA SER A 266 -13.14 1.99 -2.31
C SER A 266 -12.06 2.57 -1.42
N TRP A 267 -11.08 3.24 -2.02
CA TRP A 267 -10.12 4.06 -1.31
C TRP A 267 -10.50 5.53 -1.46
N TYR A 268 -10.46 6.31 -0.38
CA TYR A 268 -10.77 7.73 -0.42
C TYR A 268 -9.92 8.52 0.58
N PHE A 269 -9.75 9.80 0.27
CA PHE A 269 -9.06 10.78 1.08
C PHE A 269 -9.84 12.08 1.07
N GLU A 270 -10.20 12.60 2.24
CA GLU A 270 -10.87 13.87 2.42
C GLU A 270 -10.13 14.69 3.49
N LEU A 271 -9.82 15.96 3.18
CA LEU A 271 -9.26 16.95 4.10
C LEU A 271 -10.10 18.21 4.04
N ASN A 272 -10.65 18.61 5.17
CA ASN A 272 -11.51 19.78 5.29
C ASN A 272 -10.78 20.91 6.02
N GLY A 273 -10.84 22.09 5.45
CA GLY A 273 -10.31 23.32 6.01
C GLY A 273 -11.23 24.51 5.72
N ILE A 274 -11.09 25.60 6.48
CA ILE A 274 -11.94 26.77 6.33
C ILE A 274 -11.77 27.41 4.94
N TYR A 275 -10.53 27.55 4.48
CA TYR A 275 -10.24 28.24 3.22
C TYR A 275 -10.04 27.29 2.03
N GLY A 276 -9.83 26.01 2.29
CA GLY A 276 -9.71 25.01 1.25
C GLY A 276 -10.01 23.61 1.78
N SER A 277 -10.91 22.91 1.10
CA SER A 277 -11.24 21.51 1.36
C SER A 277 -11.02 20.69 0.10
N PHE A 278 -10.62 19.42 0.26
CA PHE A 278 -10.22 18.53 -0.82
C PHE A 278 -10.76 17.14 -0.59
N ARG A 279 -11.23 16.48 -1.64
CA ARG A 279 -11.60 15.06 -1.56
C ARG A 279 -11.36 14.32 -2.87
N PHE A 280 -10.92 13.08 -2.74
CA PHE A 280 -10.71 12.12 -3.83
C PHE A 280 -11.28 10.77 -3.46
N SER A 281 -11.77 10.03 -4.45
CA SER A 281 -12.19 8.64 -4.27
C SER A 281 -11.92 7.83 -5.54
N THR A 282 -11.49 6.57 -5.36
CA THR A 282 -11.35 5.62 -6.47
C THR A 282 -12.69 5.24 -7.13
N ALA A 283 -13.82 5.66 -6.57
CA ALA A 283 -15.11 5.57 -7.25
C ALA A 283 -15.20 6.49 -8.49
N ASN A 284 -14.42 7.60 -8.51
CA ASN A 284 -14.29 8.52 -9.63
C ASN A 284 -12.81 8.89 -9.84
N PRO A 285 -11.99 7.96 -10.35
CA PRO A 285 -10.53 8.05 -10.26
C PRO A 285 -9.88 9.11 -11.19
N ASN A 286 -10.64 9.68 -12.12
CA ASN A 286 -10.18 10.69 -13.09
C ASN A 286 -10.35 12.14 -12.63
N GLN A 287 -10.85 12.33 -11.41
CA GLN A 287 -11.14 13.66 -10.86
C GLN A 287 -10.92 13.70 -9.36
N TYR A 288 -10.75 14.90 -8.83
CA TYR A 288 -10.90 15.20 -7.40
C TYR A 288 -11.84 16.38 -7.26
N GLU A 289 -12.27 16.68 -6.04
CA GLU A 289 -13.10 17.84 -5.76
C GLU A 289 -12.39 18.75 -4.77
N LYS A 290 -12.57 20.06 -4.96
CA LYS A 290 -12.10 21.07 -4.03
C LYS A 290 -13.17 22.10 -3.76
N MET A 291 -13.11 22.72 -2.59
CA MET A 291 -13.97 23.80 -2.19
C MET A 291 -13.13 24.92 -1.58
N ALA A 292 -13.34 26.14 -2.03
CA ALA A 292 -12.77 27.33 -1.43
C ALA A 292 -13.88 28.12 -0.74
N TYR A 293 -13.65 28.52 0.51
CA TYR A 293 -14.60 29.35 1.23
C TYR A 293 -14.54 30.79 0.72
N GLN A 294 -15.71 31.39 0.54
CA GLN A 294 -15.89 32.80 0.27
C GLN A 294 -16.96 33.35 1.24
N ALA A 295 -16.62 34.40 1.98
CA ALA A 295 -17.55 35.03 2.92
C ALA A 295 -18.84 35.50 2.20
N GLY A 296 -19.99 35.05 2.69
CA GLY A 296 -21.29 35.31 2.07
C GLY A 296 -21.57 34.57 0.76
N GLY A 297 -20.65 33.74 0.29
CA GLY A 297 -20.80 32.92 -0.90
C GLY A 297 -21.40 31.55 -0.62
N ALA A 298 -21.79 30.82 -1.68
CA ALA A 298 -22.23 29.45 -1.59
C ALA A 298 -21.04 28.51 -1.34
N GLN A 299 -21.24 27.48 -0.52
CA GLN A 299 -20.26 26.40 -0.31
C GLN A 299 -20.44 25.33 -1.40
N ILE A 300 -19.65 25.43 -2.45
CA ILE A 300 -19.78 24.58 -3.63
C ILE A 300 -18.50 23.74 -3.80
N TRP A 301 -18.67 22.43 -3.86
CA TRP A 301 -17.62 21.54 -4.31
C TRP A 301 -17.42 21.69 -5.82
N GLN A 302 -16.23 22.10 -6.21
CA GLN A 302 -15.81 22.17 -7.60
C GLN A 302 -15.16 20.86 -7.98
N THR A 303 -15.75 20.14 -8.92
CA THR A 303 -15.10 18.99 -9.56
C THR A 303 -13.96 19.45 -10.45
N VAL A 304 -12.78 18.87 -10.26
CA VAL A 304 -11.59 19.11 -11.08
C VAL A 304 -11.27 17.84 -11.87
N PRO A 305 -11.73 17.72 -13.11
CA PRO A 305 -11.36 16.61 -13.97
C PRO A 305 -9.88 16.74 -14.34
N VAL A 306 -9.11 15.72 -14.06
CA VAL A 306 -7.66 15.68 -14.33
C VAL A 306 -7.36 14.80 -15.54
N GLY A 307 -8.34 13.97 -15.93
CA GLY A 307 -8.16 12.94 -16.93
C GLY A 307 -7.22 11.85 -16.40
N TYR A 308 -6.40 11.32 -17.30
CA TYR A 308 -5.59 10.13 -17.01
C TYR A 308 -4.09 10.37 -17.26
N LEU A 309 -3.64 11.61 -17.21
CA LEU A 309 -2.24 11.95 -17.44
C LEU A 309 -1.37 11.58 -16.22
N PRO A 310 -0.65 10.44 -16.26
CA PRO A 310 0.15 9.97 -15.15
C PRO A 310 1.51 10.68 -15.08
N ALA A 311 2.22 10.53 -13.95
CA ALA A 311 3.55 11.10 -13.74
C ALA A 311 4.59 10.51 -14.72
N TYR A 312 4.56 9.20 -14.94
CA TYR A 312 5.35 8.55 -15.98
C TYR A 312 4.52 8.48 -17.28
N PRO A 313 4.91 9.21 -18.34
CA PRO A 313 4.14 9.30 -19.57
C PRO A 313 3.94 7.94 -20.23
N THR A 314 2.76 7.73 -20.83
CA THR A 314 2.36 6.51 -21.51
C THR A 314 2.00 6.77 -22.96
N ILE A 315 1.93 5.71 -23.78
CA ILE A 315 1.49 5.80 -25.18
C ILE A 315 0.03 6.25 -25.30
N SER A 316 -0.79 6.04 -24.28
CA SER A 316 -2.19 6.49 -24.23
C SER A 316 -2.34 7.99 -23.98
N GLY A 317 -1.27 8.67 -23.52
CA GLY A 317 -1.35 10.06 -23.08
C GLY A 317 -2.37 10.21 -21.94
N GLY A 318 -3.19 11.23 -22.00
CA GLY A 318 -4.25 11.51 -21.01
C GLY A 318 -5.67 11.15 -21.48
N ILE A 319 -5.82 10.40 -22.56
CA ILE A 319 -7.11 10.17 -23.25
C ILE A 319 -7.80 8.89 -22.76
N MET A 320 -7.02 7.79 -22.53
CA MET A 320 -7.56 6.49 -22.17
C MET A 320 -7.68 6.34 -20.66
N GLU A 321 -8.63 5.52 -20.24
CA GLU A 321 -8.94 5.26 -18.83
C GLU A 321 -7.73 4.77 -18.05
N PHE A 322 -7.63 5.21 -16.80
CA PHE A 322 -6.58 4.84 -15.85
C PHE A 322 -7.20 4.04 -14.70
N GLY A 323 -6.66 2.85 -14.44
CA GLY A 323 -7.17 1.96 -13.42
C GLY A 323 -6.12 1.47 -12.42
N PHE A 324 -6.52 0.48 -11.62
CA PHE A 324 -5.66 -0.11 -10.58
C PHE A 324 -4.34 -0.66 -11.16
N THR A 325 -4.39 -1.40 -12.26
CA THR A 325 -3.19 -1.96 -12.91
C THR A 325 -2.24 -0.91 -13.44
N ASP A 326 -2.76 0.27 -13.81
CA ASP A 326 -1.94 1.41 -14.23
C ASP A 326 -1.27 2.07 -13.02
N ALA A 327 -1.97 2.16 -11.88
CA ALA A 327 -1.37 2.65 -10.64
C ALA A 327 -0.23 1.72 -10.17
N VAL A 328 -0.38 0.40 -10.27
CA VAL A 328 0.70 -0.57 -10.02
C VAL A 328 1.89 -0.35 -10.95
N LEU A 329 1.65 -0.12 -12.25
CA LEU A 329 2.71 0.17 -13.21
C LEU A 329 3.45 1.47 -12.86
N GLN A 330 2.75 2.54 -12.49
CA GLN A 330 3.33 3.81 -12.08
C GLN A 330 4.13 3.69 -10.78
N MET A 331 3.62 2.95 -9.79
CA MET A 331 4.30 2.69 -8.54
C MET A 331 5.62 1.95 -8.78
N TRP A 332 5.59 0.94 -9.64
CA TRP A 332 6.80 0.18 -9.97
C TRP A 332 7.79 1.01 -10.79
N ALA A 333 7.32 1.85 -11.69
CA ALA A 333 8.18 2.81 -12.40
C ALA A 333 8.87 3.77 -11.42
N SER A 334 8.15 4.25 -10.41
CA SER A 334 8.71 5.07 -9.34
C SER A 334 9.80 4.34 -8.54
N PHE A 335 9.57 3.08 -8.17
CA PHE A 335 10.58 2.26 -7.49
C PHE A 335 11.87 2.12 -8.32
N ILE A 336 11.74 1.75 -9.59
CA ILE A 336 12.89 1.56 -10.49
C ILE A 336 13.61 2.88 -10.75
N ASP A 337 12.88 3.97 -10.93
CA ASP A 337 13.46 5.29 -11.17
C ASP A 337 14.26 5.75 -9.96
N GLU A 338 13.71 5.63 -8.76
CA GLU A 338 14.41 5.96 -7.51
C GLU A 338 15.64 5.07 -7.29
N LEU A 339 15.53 3.76 -7.54
CA LEU A 339 16.64 2.82 -7.44
C LEU A 339 17.82 3.19 -8.37
N VAL A 340 17.53 3.67 -9.55
CA VAL A 340 18.55 3.92 -10.60
C VAL A 340 19.11 5.34 -10.54
N THR A 341 18.29 6.32 -10.23
CA THR A 341 18.64 7.76 -10.31
C THR A 341 18.73 8.45 -8.95
N GLY A 342 18.28 7.81 -7.88
CA GLY A 342 18.16 8.41 -6.55
C GLY A 342 17.01 9.43 -6.42
N SER A 343 16.16 9.55 -7.43
CA SER A 343 15.02 10.50 -7.45
C SER A 343 13.82 9.89 -8.15
N VAL A 344 12.64 10.53 -8.00
CA VAL A 344 11.40 10.07 -8.64
C VAL A 344 10.71 11.20 -9.38
N THR A 345 9.97 10.83 -10.42
CA THR A 345 9.01 11.69 -11.08
C THR A 345 7.65 11.47 -10.44
N GLY A 346 7.15 12.45 -9.66
CA GLY A 346 5.84 12.35 -9.01
C GLY A 346 5.89 11.83 -7.57
N PHE A 347 5.20 10.74 -7.26
CA PHE A 347 5.05 10.23 -5.90
C PHE A 347 6.00 9.05 -5.62
N GLN A 348 6.57 8.99 -4.42
CA GLN A 348 7.49 7.92 -4.01
C GLN A 348 6.73 6.73 -3.40
N CYS A 349 7.31 5.53 -3.52
CA CYS A 349 6.91 4.38 -2.72
C CYS A 349 7.11 4.64 -1.22
N VAL A 350 6.45 3.84 -0.38
CA VAL A 350 6.58 3.92 1.08
C VAL A 350 8.02 3.57 1.49
N THR A 351 8.62 4.41 2.32
CA THR A 351 9.91 4.11 2.94
C THR A 351 9.74 3.15 4.13
N PRO A 352 10.80 2.39 4.50
CA PRO A 352 10.76 1.57 5.71
C PRO A 352 10.44 2.35 6.99
N GLN A 353 10.89 3.60 7.10
CA GLN A 353 10.62 4.49 8.24
C GLN A 353 9.14 4.88 8.31
N GLU A 354 8.52 5.22 7.19
CA GLU A 354 7.07 5.50 7.12
C GLU A 354 6.25 4.26 7.48
N ALA A 355 6.70 3.07 7.02
CA ALA A 355 6.08 1.81 7.39
C ALA A 355 6.18 1.54 8.90
N MET A 356 7.26 1.93 9.55
CA MET A 356 7.41 1.81 11.00
C MET A 356 6.42 2.72 11.75
N ILE A 357 6.21 3.95 11.30
CA ILE A 357 5.21 4.86 11.90
C ILE A 357 3.81 4.24 11.84
N GLN A 358 3.48 3.56 10.74
CA GLN A 358 2.22 2.83 10.63
C GLN A 358 2.07 1.78 11.73
N HIS A 359 3.11 0.99 12.02
CA HIS A 359 3.08 -0.02 13.08
C HIS A 359 2.92 0.61 14.47
N GLN A 360 3.52 1.79 14.71
CA GLN A 360 3.33 2.56 15.96
C GLN A 360 1.86 2.96 16.13
N ILE A 361 1.22 3.47 15.06
CA ILE A 361 -0.21 3.85 15.07
C ILE A 361 -1.09 2.64 15.39
N PHE A 362 -0.83 1.50 14.76
CA PHE A 362 -1.68 0.31 14.94
C PHE A 362 -1.47 -0.38 16.27
N THR A 363 -0.26 -0.37 16.81
CA THR A 363 0.00 -0.84 18.18
C THR A 363 -0.77 0.00 19.19
N ALA A 364 -0.71 1.34 19.07
CA ALA A 364 -1.48 2.23 19.92
C ALA A 364 -3.00 2.04 19.74
N ALA A 365 -3.47 1.78 18.52
CA ALA A 365 -4.89 1.50 18.24
C ALA A 365 -5.38 0.20 18.90
N LEU A 366 -4.57 -0.87 18.91
CA LEU A 366 -4.90 -2.10 19.62
C LEU A 366 -5.02 -1.85 21.13
N LEU A 367 -4.05 -1.14 21.73
CA LEU A 367 -4.08 -0.77 23.14
C LEU A 367 -5.32 0.08 23.45
N SER A 368 -5.61 1.07 22.61
CA SER A 368 -6.80 1.92 22.75
C SER A 368 -8.10 1.11 22.76
N HIS A 369 -8.23 0.18 21.84
CA HIS A 369 -9.40 -0.70 21.78
C HIS A 369 -9.52 -1.58 23.04
N GLN A 370 -8.41 -2.15 23.49
CA GLN A 370 -8.37 -3.01 24.68
C GLN A 370 -8.71 -2.23 25.97
N ASN A 371 -8.12 -1.04 26.12
CA ASN A 371 -8.26 -0.23 27.31
C ASN A 371 -9.50 0.68 27.30
N GLN A 372 -10.17 0.80 26.14
CA GLN A 372 -11.28 1.75 25.90
C GLN A 372 -10.87 3.20 26.26
N SER A 373 -9.65 3.58 25.89
CA SER A 373 -9.02 4.87 26.21
C SER A 373 -8.30 5.47 25.02
N VAL A 374 -8.01 6.76 25.08
CA VAL A 374 -7.12 7.42 24.12
C VAL A 374 -5.67 7.01 24.46
N GLU A 375 -4.94 6.50 23.49
CA GLU A 375 -3.54 6.12 23.62
C GLU A 375 -2.63 7.09 22.85
N LYS A 376 -1.44 7.36 23.41
CA LYS A 376 -0.39 8.12 22.72
C LYS A 376 0.34 7.22 21.72
N ILE A 377 0.65 7.78 20.55
CA ILE A 377 1.45 7.11 19.53
C ILE A 377 2.93 7.42 19.80
N GLN A 378 3.74 6.35 19.96
CA GLN A 378 5.16 6.43 20.35
C GLN A 378 6.07 5.71 19.36
#